data_f5e2cd9c38ea872054ac35972b417f3f
#
_entry.id   f5e2cd9c38ea872054ac35972b417f3f
#
_cell.length_a   1.000
_cell.length_b   1.000
_cell.length_c   1.000
_cell.angle_alpha   90.00
_cell.angle_beta   90.00
_cell.angle_gamma   90.00
#
_symmetry.space_group_name_H-M   'P 1'
#
loop_
_entity.id
_entity.type
_entity.pdbx_description
1 polymer ?
#
loop_
_entity_poly.entity_id
_entity_poly.type
_entity_poly.pdbx_seq_one_letter_code
_entity_poly.pdbx_strand_id
1 'polypeptide(L)'
;MSFRTTEYTLFEKQFGSKESIEEVILTKRRDQYESALQESPYNYDVWFDYLKMLEQEGNEEKIIETYERAIANVPPSKEKRFWRRYIYLWIYYVVFLEQDANELEKARAVYKRCIECIPHKHFTFGKV
;
A
#
# COMPACT_ATOMS: atom_id res chain seq x y z
N MET A 1 -21.19 27.07 -8.16
CA MET A 1 -20.64 27.26 -7.72
C MET A 1 -20.56 27.45 -7.63
N SER A 2 -20.37 27.70 -7.51
CA SER A 2 -19.87 27.89 -7.13
C SER A 2 -19.79 27.89 -7.33
N PHE A 3 -19.77 27.42 -7.44
CA PHE A 3 -19.31 27.48 -7.27
C PHE A 3 -19.35 27.46 -7.11
N ARG A 4 -19.54 26.58 -7.66
CA ARG A 4 -19.25 26.62 -7.17
C ARG A 4 -19.16 26.77 -6.51
N THR A 5 -19.33 27.44 -6.51
CA THR A 5 -19.04 27.82 -5.60
C THR A 5 -18.94 28.08 -5.43
N THR A 6 -19.00 27.56 -5.61
CA THR A 6 -18.68 27.99 -4.93
C THR A 6 -18.33 27.95 -4.90
N GLU A 7 -18.40 27.72 -5.22
CA GLU A 7 -17.82 27.79 -4.65
C GLU A 7 -17.53 27.46 -4.06
N TYR A 8 -17.83 27.06 -4.33
CA TYR A 8 -17.35 26.90 -3.43
C TYR A 8 -17.40 27.14 -2.90
N THR A 9 -17.51 27.15 -2.86
CA THR A 9 -17.32 27.54 -2.05
C THR A 9 -17.03 27.84 -2.06
N LEU A 10 -17.21 27.94 -2.31
CA LEU A 10 -16.72 28.34 -1.96
C LEU A 10 -16.26 28.13 -1.82
N PHE A 11 -16.26 27.95 -1.85
CA PHE A 11 -15.56 27.78 -1.28
C PHE A 11 -15.43 27.78 -0.52
N GLU A 12 -15.33 27.12 -0.20
CA GLU A 12 -15.20 27.34 0.77
C GLU A 12 -14.87 28.12 1.11
N LYS A 13 -15.25 28.41 1.04
CA LYS A 13 -15.01 29.21 1.35
C LYS A 13 -14.25 29.49 1.27
N GLN A 14 -13.96 29.35 0.77
CA GLN A 14 -13.20 29.49 0.73
C GLN A 14 -12.48 29.06 0.56
N PHE A 15 -12.59 28.53 0.25
CA PHE A 15 -11.65 28.08 0.39
C PHE A 15 -11.34 27.33 0.08
N GLY A 16 -12.62 27.05 -1.19
CA GLY A 16 -12.14 25.69 -1.12
C GLY A 16 -10.76 25.61 -0.53
N SER A 17 -10.67 25.12 0.53
CA SER A 17 -9.37 25.13 1.14
C SER A 17 -8.41 24.25 0.34
N LYS A 18 -7.13 24.57 0.44
CA LYS A 18 -6.07 23.77 -0.18
C LYS A 18 -6.16 22.32 0.28
N GLU A 19 -6.51 22.12 1.56
CA GLU A 19 -6.63 20.77 2.12
C GLU A 19 -7.75 19.98 1.44
N SER A 20 -8.86 20.61 1.13
CA SER A 20 -9.96 19.93 0.45
C SER A 20 -9.57 19.51 -0.96
N ILE A 21 -8.79 20.33 -1.66
CA ILE A 21 -8.31 19.99 -2.99
C ILE A 21 -7.35 18.80 -2.94
N GLU A 22 -6.45 18.82 -1.97
CA GLU A 22 -5.51 17.70 -1.79
C GLU A 22 -6.25 16.42 -1.48
N GLU A 23 -7.29 16.49 -0.66
CA GLU A 23 -8.08 15.32 -0.31
C GLU A 23 -8.78 14.73 -1.53
N VAL A 24 -9.32 15.59 -2.40
CA VAL A 24 -9.96 15.14 -3.64
C VAL A 24 -8.95 14.45 -4.54
N ILE A 25 -7.75 15.02 -4.65
CA ILE A 25 -6.69 14.42 -5.48
C ILE A 25 -6.29 13.05 -4.93
N LEU A 26 -6.14 12.93 -3.61
CA LEU A 26 -5.77 11.67 -2.99
C LEU A 26 -6.86 10.61 -3.15
N THR A 27 -8.12 11.02 -3.03
CA THR A 27 -9.24 10.11 -3.24
C THR A 27 -9.26 9.59 -4.67
N LYS A 28 -9.02 10.47 -5.63
CA LYS A 28 -8.97 10.08 -7.04
C LYS A 28 -7.82 9.11 -7.31
N ARG A 29 -6.66 9.37 -6.73
CA ARG A 29 -5.52 8.46 -6.85
C ARG A 29 -5.82 7.10 -6.25
N ARG A 30 -6.45 7.10 -5.08
CA ARG A 30 -6.84 5.87 -4.41
C ARG A 30 -7.75 5.03 -5.31
N ASP A 31 -8.73 5.69 -5.91
CA ASP A 31 -9.65 5.02 -6.82
C ASP A 31 -8.93 4.45 -8.04
N GLN A 32 -7.95 5.18 -8.56
CA GLN A 32 -7.17 4.72 -9.70
C GLN A 32 -6.35 3.48 -9.35
N TYR A 33 -5.71 3.48 -8.17
CA TYR A 33 -4.96 2.31 -7.72
C TYR A 33 -5.88 1.11 -7.50
N GLU A 34 -7.03 1.34 -6.86
CA GLU A 34 -7.97 0.24 -6.62
C GLU A 34 -8.48 -0.35 -7.93
N SER A 35 -8.78 0.49 -8.91
CA SER A 35 -9.22 0.02 -10.23
C SER A 35 -8.13 -0.80 -10.92
N ALA A 36 -6.89 -0.32 -10.88
CA ALA A 36 -5.78 -1.03 -11.50
C ALA A 36 -5.58 -2.39 -10.85
N LEU A 37 -5.70 -2.47 -9.53
CA LEU A 37 -5.51 -3.71 -8.79
C LEU A 37 -6.67 -4.67 -8.98
N GLN A 38 -7.87 -4.15 -9.23
CA GLN A 38 -9.01 -5.00 -9.54
C GLN A 38 -8.79 -5.72 -10.85
N GLU A 39 -8.17 -5.06 -11.83
CA GLU A 39 -7.85 -5.67 -13.11
C GLU A 39 -6.67 -6.61 -13.02
N SER A 40 -5.66 -6.24 -12.24
CA SER A 40 -4.42 -7.00 -12.14
C SER A 40 -3.90 -7.01 -10.70
N PRO A 41 -4.43 -7.90 -9.85
CA PRO A 41 -4.02 -7.93 -8.44
C PRO A 41 -2.58 -8.40 -8.22
N TYR A 42 -1.94 -8.94 -9.26
CA TYR A 42 -0.55 -9.38 -9.18
C TYR A 42 0.44 -8.35 -9.69
N ASN A 43 -0.04 -7.15 -10.00
CA ASN A 43 0.86 -6.06 -10.38
C ASN A 43 1.42 -5.42 -9.10
N TYR A 44 2.53 -5.98 -8.63
CA TYR A 44 3.10 -5.56 -7.35
C TYR A 44 3.63 -4.15 -7.38
N ASP A 45 4.02 -3.64 -8.55
CA ASP A 45 4.46 -2.25 -8.66
C ASP A 45 3.35 -1.28 -8.28
N VAL A 46 2.12 -1.59 -8.65
CA VAL A 46 0.96 -0.77 -8.26
C VAL A 46 0.75 -0.85 -6.75
N TRP A 47 0.89 -2.04 -6.16
CA TRP A 47 0.79 -2.18 -4.70
C TRP A 47 1.85 -1.33 -3.99
N PHE A 48 3.10 -1.32 -4.49
CA PHE A 48 4.15 -0.51 -3.90
C PHE A 48 3.82 0.97 -3.96
N ASP A 49 3.34 1.46 -5.10
CA ASP A 49 2.99 2.87 -5.26
C ASP A 49 1.84 3.26 -4.35
N TYR A 50 0.83 2.40 -4.26
CA TYR A 50 -0.33 2.65 -3.41
C TYR A 50 0.08 2.72 -1.94
N LEU A 51 0.88 1.75 -1.51
CA LEU A 51 1.36 1.71 -0.12
C LEU A 51 2.21 2.92 0.21
N LYS A 52 3.05 3.34 -0.72
CA LYS A 52 3.87 4.53 -0.52
C LYS A 52 3.01 5.77 -0.31
N MET A 53 1.95 5.90 -1.09
CA MET A 53 1.01 7.01 -0.92
C MET A 53 0.33 6.95 0.44
N LEU A 54 -0.10 5.76 0.86
CA LEU A 54 -0.77 5.59 2.14
C LEU A 54 0.17 5.87 3.32
N GLU A 55 1.45 5.51 3.18
CA GLU A 55 2.43 5.79 4.23
C GLU A 55 2.63 7.29 4.40
N GLN A 56 2.55 8.05 3.31
CA GLN A 56 2.64 9.50 3.39
C GLN A 56 1.43 10.11 4.11
N GLU A 57 0.27 9.47 4.00
CA GLU A 57 -0.93 9.93 4.70
C GLU A 57 -0.87 9.63 6.19
N GLY A 58 -0.18 8.54 6.57
CA GLY A 58 0.08 8.24 7.96
C GLY A 58 -1.01 7.50 8.73
N ASN A 59 -2.01 6.97 8.06
CA ASN A 59 -3.07 6.19 8.75
C ASN A 59 -2.60 4.74 8.87
N GLU A 60 -2.12 4.37 10.06
CA GLU A 60 -1.53 3.04 10.29
C GLU A 60 -2.49 1.90 10.00
N GLU A 61 -3.74 2.03 10.43
CA GLU A 61 -4.72 0.97 10.22
C GLU A 61 -4.94 0.70 8.74
N LYS A 62 -5.05 1.77 7.96
CA LYS A 62 -5.24 1.65 6.52
C LYS A 62 -4.01 1.05 5.85
N ILE A 63 -2.83 1.43 6.30
CA ILE A 63 -1.58 0.91 5.75
C ILE A 63 -1.48 -0.59 6.02
N ILE A 64 -1.74 -1.01 7.24
CA ILE A 64 -1.68 -2.42 7.62
C ILE A 64 -2.70 -3.23 6.83
N GLU A 65 -3.91 -2.73 6.73
CA GLU A 65 -4.97 -3.38 5.97
C GLU A 65 -4.55 -3.58 4.51
N THR A 66 -3.94 -2.56 3.92
CA THR A 66 -3.54 -2.61 2.53
C THR A 66 -2.37 -3.56 2.30
N TYR A 67 -1.41 -3.60 3.24
CA TYR A 67 -0.34 -4.61 3.17
C TYR A 67 -0.91 -6.01 3.23
N GLU A 68 -1.87 -6.27 4.12
CA GLU A 68 -2.48 -7.60 4.22
C GLU A 68 -3.19 -7.98 2.93
N ARG A 69 -3.87 -7.04 2.30
CA ARG A 69 -4.52 -7.29 1.02
C ARG A 69 -3.50 -7.62 -0.05
N ALA A 70 -2.39 -6.89 -0.05
CA ALA A 70 -1.35 -7.08 -1.07
C ALA A 70 -0.69 -8.46 -0.95
N ILE A 71 -0.31 -8.86 0.25
CA ILE A 71 0.38 -10.14 0.44
C ILE A 71 -0.56 -11.33 0.29
N ALA A 72 -1.88 -11.10 0.30
CA ALA A 72 -2.83 -12.17 0.02
C ALA A 72 -2.77 -12.62 -1.43
N ASN A 73 -2.19 -11.81 -2.33
CA ASN A 73 -2.06 -12.13 -3.73
C ASN A 73 -0.74 -12.83 -4.00
N VAL A 74 -0.68 -14.11 -3.65
CA VAL A 74 0.51 -14.93 -3.86
C VAL A 74 0.73 -15.13 -5.36
N PRO A 75 1.99 -14.98 -5.86
CA PRO A 75 2.24 -15.11 -7.30
C PRO A 75 1.70 -16.44 -7.84
N PRO A 76 0.98 -16.39 -8.97
CA PRO A 76 0.35 -17.60 -9.52
C PRO A 76 1.33 -18.50 -10.27
N SER A 77 2.53 -18.02 -10.57
CA SER A 77 3.53 -18.78 -11.31
C SER A 77 4.82 -18.84 -10.54
N LYS A 78 5.80 -19.58 -11.08
CA LYS A 78 7.10 -19.70 -10.43
C LYS A 78 8.14 -18.74 -11.00
N GLU A 79 7.69 -17.74 -11.75
CA GLU A 79 8.61 -16.75 -12.31
C GLU A 79 9.27 -15.94 -11.21
N LYS A 80 10.60 -15.91 -11.21
CA LYS A 80 11.36 -15.25 -10.16
C LYS A 80 11.07 -13.76 -10.07
N ARG A 81 10.75 -13.11 -11.20
CA ARG A 81 10.49 -11.67 -11.18
C ARG A 81 9.29 -11.31 -10.30
N PHE A 82 8.25 -12.14 -10.30
CA PHE A 82 7.07 -11.90 -9.45
C PHE A 82 7.39 -12.20 -8.00
N TRP A 83 8.08 -13.30 -7.74
CA TRP A 83 8.42 -13.69 -6.37
C TRP A 83 9.39 -12.70 -5.74
N ARG A 84 10.31 -12.14 -6.52
CA ARG A 84 11.22 -11.13 -6.00
C ARG A 84 10.46 -9.92 -5.49
N ARG A 85 9.50 -9.42 -6.26
CA ARG A 85 8.67 -8.29 -5.85
C ARG A 85 7.80 -8.65 -4.67
N TYR A 86 7.25 -9.84 -4.67
CA TYR A 86 6.40 -10.33 -3.58
C TYR A 86 7.18 -10.40 -2.27
N ILE A 87 8.42 -10.88 -2.32
CA ILE A 87 9.28 -10.93 -1.14
C ILE A 87 9.54 -9.53 -0.60
N TYR A 88 9.84 -8.57 -1.46
CA TYR A 88 10.06 -7.19 -1.03
C TYR A 88 8.81 -6.61 -0.39
N LEU A 89 7.64 -6.98 -0.85
CA LEU A 89 6.39 -6.54 -0.26
C LEU A 89 6.32 -6.96 1.21
N TRP A 90 6.66 -8.23 1.50
CA TRP A 90 6.73 -8.73 2.87
C TRP A 90 7.78 -7.97 3.69
N ILE A 91 8.94 -7.73 3.10
CA ILE A 91 10.03 -7.04 3.79
C ILE A 91 9.61 -5.61 4.16
N TYR A 92 9.00 -4.89 3.23
CA TYR A 92 8.54 -3.53 3.49
C TYR A 92 7.47 -3.51 4.58
N TYR A 93 6.62 -4.50 4.61
CA TYR A 93 5.60 -4.60 5.65
C TYR A 93 6.24 -4.76 7.02
N VAL A 94 7.21 -5.67 7.13
CA VAL A 94 7.92 -5.88 8.39
C VAL A 94 8.64 -4.59 8.82
N VAL A 95 9.33 -3.95 7.89
CA VAL A 95 10.06 -2.70 8.17
C VAL A 95 9.09 -1.61 8.64
N PHE A 96 7.94 -1.50 7.98
CA PHE A 96 6.94 -0.53 8.40
C PHE A 96 6.49 -0.79 9.83
N LEU A 97 6.21 -2.04 10.17
CA LEU A 97 5.75 -2.38 11.52
C LEU A 97 6.84 -2.11 12.57
N GLU A 98 8.10 -2.35 12.23
CA GLU A 98 9.19 -2.12 13.16
C GLU A 98 9.49 -0.65 13.39
N GLN A 99 9.57 0.11 12.31
CA GLN A 99 10.12 1.47 12.36
C GLN A 99 9.05 2.55 12.43
N ASP A 100 8.02 2.43 11.61
CA ASP A 100 7.02 3.49 11.52
C ASP A 100 5.90 3.31 12.53
N ALA A 101 5.42 2.08 12.69
CA ALA A 101 4.34 1.79 13.62
C ALA A 101 4.84 1.38 15.01
N ASN A 102 6.13 1.06 15.13
CA ASN A 102 6.75 0.62 16.39
C ASN A 102 6.01 -0.56 17.01
N GLU A 103 5.61 -1.52 16.18
CA GLU A 103 4.87 -2.71 16.61
C GLU A 103 5.73 -3.94 16.44
N LEU A 104 6.70 -4.11 17.32
CA LEU A 104 7.72 -5.17 17.18
C LEU A 104 7.13 -6.57 17.21
N GLU A 105 6.12 -6.79 18.03
CA GLU A 105 5.49 -8.10 18.11
C GLU A 105 4.78 -8.48 16.83
N LYS A 106 4.06 -7.50 16.24
CA LYS A 106 3.40 -7.71 14.96
C LYS A 106 4.42 -7.93 13.86
N ALA A 107 5.55 -7.21 13.91
CA ALA A 107 6.61 -7.37 12.92
C ALA A 107 7.16 -8.80 12.96
N ARG A 108 7.38 -9.33 14.14
CA ARG A 108 7.88 -10.70 14.29
C ARG A 108 6.88 -11.71 13.74
N ALA A 109 5.60 -11.51 14.04
CA ALA A 109 4.56 -12.42 13.56
C ALA A 109 4.48 -12.39 12.03
N VAL A 110 4.58 -11.21 11.43
CA VAL A 110 4.54 -11.08 9.98
C VAL A 110 5.79 -11.70 9.36
N TYR A 111 6.95 -11.50 9.96
CA TYR A 111 8.19 -12.09 9.46
C TYR A 111 8.08 -13.62 9.45
N LYS A 112 7.53 -14.20 10.51
CA LYS A 112 7.34 -15.64 10.59
C LYS A 112 6.39 -16.14 9.50
N ARG A 113 5.30 -15.42 9.27
CA ARG A 113 4.37 -15.74 8.18
C ARG A 113 5.07 -15.69 6.82
N CYS A 114 5.93 -14.70 6.64
CA CYS A 114 6.70 -14.56 5.40
C CYS A 114 7.55 -15.79 5.15
N ILE A 115 8.29 -16.22 6.16
CA ILE A 115 9.16 -17.39 6.02
C ILE A 115 8.34 -18.62 5.66
N GLU A 116 7.16 -18.77 6.24
CA GLU A 116 6.31 -19.93 5.98
C GLU A 116 5.68 -19.87 4.59
N CYS A 117 5.42 -18.67 4.09
CA CYS A 117 4.73 -18.49 2.82
C CYS A 117 5.66 -18.63 1.60
N ILE A 118 6.92 -18.20 1.73
CA ILE A 118 7.85 -18.18 0.60
C ILE A 118 8.49 -19.55 0.43
N PRO A 119 8.47 -20.14 -0.80
CA PRO A 119 9.09 -21.46 -1.01
C PRO A 119 10.61 -21.36 -1.01
N HIS A 120 11.22 -21.84 0.06
CA HIS A 120 12.67 -21.78 0.27
C HIS A 120 13.47 -22.60 -0.74
N LYS A 121 12.84 -23.57 -1.37
CA LYS A 121 13.50 -24.36 -2.43
C LYS A 121 14.00 -23.50 -3.56
N HIS A 122 13.27 -22.44 -3.88
CA HIS A 122 13.54 -21.61 -5.03
C HIS A 122 14.04 -20.22 -4.65
N PHE A 123 13.81 -19.81 -3.42
CA PHE A 123 14.14 -18.46 -2.96
C PHE A 123 14.71 -18.55 -1.55
N THR A 124 15.85 -17.88 -1.32
CA THR A 124 16.46 -17.89 0.01
C THR A 124 16.55 -16.46 0.53
N PHE A 125 16.23 -16.30 1.79
CA PHE A 125 16.32 -14.99 2.43
C PHE A 125 17.76 -14.57 2.65
N GLY A 126 18.67 -15.52 2.76
CA GLY A 126 20.07 -15.20 2.96
C GLY A 126 20.70 -14.49 1.76
N LYS A 127 20.06 -14.52 0.60
CA LYS A 127 20.54 -13.89 -0.60
C LYS A 127 19.75 -12.65 -1.00
N VAL A 128 18.80 -12.28 -0.19
CA VAL A 128 17.93 -11.13 -0.46
C VAL A 128 18.41 -9.83 0.22
#